data_fad9a0b2a30e5c2e325f245734763c04
#
_entry.id   fad9a0b2a30e5c2e325f245734763c04
#
_cell.length_a   1.000
_cell.length_b   1.000
_cell.length_c   1.000
_cell.angle_alpha   90.00
_cell.angle_beta   90.00
_cell.angle_gamma   90.00
#
_symmetry.space_group_name_H-M   'P 1'
#
loop_
_entity.id
_entity.type
_entity.pdbx_description
1 polymer ?
#
loop_
_entity_poly.entity_id
_entity_poly.type
_entity_poly.pdbx_seq_one_letter_code
_entity_poly.pdbx_strand_id
1 'polypeptide(L)'
;KFLAFEQTFKNALTGLPMGGGKGGSNFNPKGKSVREIMRFCQSFMTELYRHIGADIDVPAGDIGVGGREIGFMFGQYKRITNHFTGVLTGKGLEWGGSLIRTEATGYGAVYFLANMLATKNEDLVGKTAVISGSGNVATHAAEKIVQLGGKVLTLSDSGGFIHDPDGITQEKIDWVKTHKTHRRGRIEEYCDEFKGATFHAGKTPWGVKCDVALPCATQNELLGEDAKMLVANGCIAVSEGANMPTNLEGVHVFKDAKIMFAPGKASNAGGVAVSGLEMSQNSE
;
A
#
# COMPACT_ATOMS: atom_id res chain seq x y z
N LYS A 1 -19.33 -5.12 0.09
CA LYS A 1 -20.01 -3.90 0.58
C LYS A 1 -19.12 -3.09 1.53
N PHE A 2 -18.53 -3.70 2.57
CA PHE A 2 -17.67 -2.99 3.52
C PHE A 2 -16.50 -2.26 2.83
N LEU A 3 -15.77 -2.92 1.94
CA LEU A 3 -14.66 -2.32 1.19
C LEU A 3 -15.11 -1.15 0.29
N ALA A 4 -16.30 -1.23 -0.31
CA ALA A 4 -16.88 -0.14 -1.09
C ALA A 4 -17.24 1.06 -0.20
N PHE A 5 -17.77 0.81 0.99
CA PHE A 5 -18.05 1.82 2.01
C PHE A 5 -16.75 2.54 2.43
N GLU A 6 -15.70 1.81 2.75
CA GLU A 6 -14.38 2.38 3.07
C GLU A 6 -13.82 3.22 1.91
N GLN A 7 -13.99 2.75 0.66
CA GLN A 7 -13.54 3.48 -0.53
C GLN A 7 -14.29 4.80 -0.71
N THR A 8 -15.60 4.83 -0.43
CA THR A 8 -16.41 6.06 -0.49
C THR A 8 -15.87 7.13 0.46
N PHE A 9 -15.57 6.77 1.70
CA PHE A 9 -14.95 7.71 2.66
C PHE A 9 -13.56 8.16 2.22
N LYS A 10 -12.75 7.23 1.71
CA LYS A 10 -11.42 7.55 1.20
C LYS A 10 -11.49 8.56 0.05
N ASN A 11 -12.38 8.35 -0.91
CA ASN A 11 -12.58 9.26 -2.03
C ASN A 11 -13.08 10.64 -1.57
N ALA A 12 -14.02 10.68 -0.64
CA ALA A 12 -14.52 11.93 -0.07
C ALA A 12 -13.41 12.78 0.59
N LEU A 13 -12.45 12.13 1.24
CA LEU A 13 -11.32 12.80 1.89
C LEU A 13 -10.32 13.43 0.90
N THR A 14 -10.33 13.03 -0.38
CA THR A 14 -9.50 13.68 -1.41
C THR A 14 -10.01 15.03 -1.84
N GLY A 15 -11.29 15.36 -1.56
CA GLY A 15 -11.97 16.57 -2.06
C GLY A 15 -12.34 16.50 -3.55
N LEU A 16 -12.05 15.38 -4.24
CA LEU A 16 -12.41 15.18 -5.64
C LEU A 16 -13.86 14.65 -5.76
N PRO A 17 -14.59 15.01 -6.81
CA PRO A 17 -16.00 14.62 -7.00
C PRO A 17 -16.12 13.16 -7.50
N MET A 18 -15.68 12.21 -6.68
CA MET A 18 -15.69 10.79 -7.00
C MET A 18 -16.54 10.02 -5.98
N GLY A 19 -17.38 9.12 -6.48
CA GLY A 19 -17.98 8.07 -5.66
C GLY A 19 -16.95 6.96 -5.34
N GLY A 20 -17.39 5.93 -4.63
CA GLY A 20 -16.52 4.79 -4.27
C GLY A 20 -17.19 3.46 -4.53
N GLY A 21 -16.46 2.54 -5.13
CA GLY A 21 -16.86 1.17 -5.38
C GLY A 21 -15.72 0.20 -5.17
N LYS A 22 -16.05 -1.07 -5.00
CA LYS A 22 -15.09 -2.17 -4.96
C LYS A 22 -15.68 -3.39 -5.66
N GLY A 23 -14.86 -4.05 -6.45
CA GLY A 23 -15.14 -5.35 -7.05
C GLY A 23 -13.98 -6.29 -6.83
N GLY A 24 -14.14 -7.52 -7.26
CA GLY A 24 -13.08 -8.51 -7.13
C GLY A 24 -13.52 -9.89 -7.55
N SER A 25 -12.61 -10.85 -7.43
CA SER A 25 -12.84 -12.25 -7.73
C SER A 25 -12.21 -13.13 -6.66
N ASN A 26 -12.56 -14.40 -6.65
CA ASN A 26 -11.93 -15.44 -5.83
C ASN A 26 -10.79 -16.16 -6.57
N PHE A 27 -10.30 -15.60 -7.66
CA PHE A 27 -9.17 -16.16 -8.41
C PHE A 27 -7.87 -16.09 -7.58
N ASN A 28 -7.23 -17.22 -7.39
CA ASN A 28 -5.94 -17.31 -6.71
C ASN A 28 -4.80 -17.33 -7.74
N PRO A 29 -3.98 -16.26 -7.85
CA PRO A 29 -2.88 -16.19 -8.81
C PRO A 29 -1.63 -16.97 -8.36
N LYS A 30 -1.56 -17.48 -7.12
CA LYS A 30 -0.41 -18.22 -6.62
C LYS A 30 -0.21 -19.50 -7.43
N GLY A 31 1.01 -19.71 -7.91
CA GLY A 31 1.37 -20.87 -8.73
C GLY A 31 0.87 -20.80 -10.18
N LYS A 32 0.21 -19.71 -10.59
CA LYS A 32 -0.23 -19.51 -11.96
C LYS A 32 0.85 -18.82 -12.81
N SER A 33 0.93 -19.23 -14.06
CA SER A 33 1.78 -18.56 -15.05
C SER A 33 1.24 -17.16 -15.39
N VAL A 34 2.10 -16.32 -15.93
CA VAL A 34 1.70 -14.99 -16.45
C VAL A 34 0.59 -15.12 -17.50
N ARG A 35 0.63 -16.15 -18.35
CA ARG A 35 -0.39 -16.39 -19.38
C ARG A 35 -1.76 -16.75 -18.78
N GLU A 36 -1.78 -17.54 -17.71
CA GLU A 36 -3.04 -17.87 -17.03
C GLU A 36 -3.64 -16.63 -16.38
N ILE A 37 -2.82 -15.81 -15.71
CA ILE A 37 -3.26 -14.55 -15.11
C ILE A 37 -3.78 -13.58 -16.20
N MET A 38 -3.07 -13.46 -17.32
CA MET A 38 -3.50 -12.63 -18.44
C MET A 38 -4.85 -13.09 -18.99
N ARG A 39 -5.03 -14.39 -19.22
CA ARG A 39 -6.31 -14.96 -19.71
C ARG A 39 -7.44 -14.70 -18.73
N PHE A 40 -7.17 -14.82 -17.43
CA PHE A 40 -8.15 -14.48 -16.42
C PHE A 40 -8.56 -13.00 -16.50
N CYS A 41 -7.60 -12.07 -16.55
CA CYS A 41 -7.86 -10.63 -16.67
C CYS A 41 -8.65 -10.31 -17.96
N GLN A 42 -8.31 -10.96 -19.07
CA GLN A 42 -9.02 -10.77 -20.33
C GLN A 42 -10.45 -11.29 -20.25
N SER A 43 -10.67 -12.48 -19.70
CA SER A 43 -12.01 -13.05 -19.50
C SER A 43 -12.85 -12.18 -18.57
N PHE A 44 -12.27 -11.72 -17.46
CA PHE A 44 -12.92 -10.83 -16.51
C PHE A 44 -13.36 -9.52 -17.20
N MET A 45 -12.47 -8.90 -17.97
CA MET A 45 -12.77 -7.67 -18.72
C MET A 45 -13.84 -7.88 -19.80
N THR A 46 -13.91 -9.06 -20.42
CA THR A 46 -14.94 -9.39 -21.40
C THR A 46 -16.35 -9.32 -20.84
N GLU A 47 -16.51 -9.54 -19.54
CA GLU A 47 -17.79 -9.32 -18.85
C GLU A 47 -17.94 -7.90 -18.30
N LEU A 48 -16.86 -7.36 -17.75
CA LEU A 48 -16.86 -6.07 -17.04
C LEU A 48 -17.04 -4.86 -17.99
N TYR A 49 -16.53 -4.92 -19.22
CA TYR A 49 -16.46 -3.75 -20.13
C TYR A 49 -17.79 -3.06 -20.36
N ARG A 50 -18.91 -3.79 -20.25
CA ARG A 50 -20.27 -3.25 -20.43
C ARG A 50 -20.73 -2.33 -19.30
N HIS A 51 -20.03 -2.35 -18.18
CA HIS A 51 -20.41 -1.68 -16.92
C HIS A 51 -19.44 -0.57 -16.53
N ILE A 52 -18.38 -0.37 -17.31
CA ILE A 52 -17.32 0.61 -17.03
C ILE A 52 -17.05 1.49 -18.25
N GLY A 53 -16.43 2.62 -18.03
CA GLY A 53 -16.05 3.55 -19.08
C GLY A 53 -15.34 4.77 -18.47
N ALA A 54 -14.74 5.60 -19.33
CA ALA A 54 -14.04 6.80 -18.89
C ALA A 54 -14.95 7.77 -18.10
N ASP A 55 -16.24 7.80 -18.44
CA ASP A 55 -17.25 8.70 -17.89
C ASP A 55 -18.28 7.98 -16.99
N ILE A 56 -18.03 6.74 -16.60
CA ILE A 56 -18.97 5.93 -15.78
C ILE A 56 -18.20 5.49 -14.53
N ASP A 57 -17.72 4.25 -14.51
CA ASP A 57 -16.89 3.71 -13.44
C ASP A 57 -15.48 3.42 -13.96
N VAL A 58 -14.48 3.95 -13.29
CA VAL A 58 -13.06 3.79 -13.65
C VAL A 58 -12.37 2.91 -12.62
N PRO A 59 -12.20 1.61 -12.89
CA PRO A 59 -11.51 0.71 -11.96
C PRO A 59 -10.03 1.04 -11.81
N ALA A 60 -9.48 0.74 -10.63
CA ALA A 60 -8.08 0.94 -10.28
C ALA A 60 -7.45 -0.35 -9.74
N GLY A 61 -6.13 -0.35 -9.61
CA GLY A 61 -5.41 -1.43 -8.94
C GLY A 61 -5.75 -1.53 -7.45
N ASP A 62 -5.67 -2.75 -6.92
CA ASP A 62 -5.87 -3.08 -5.52
C ASP A 62 -5.10 -4.38 -5.19
N ILE A 63 -5.42 -5.06 -4.09
CA ILE A 63 -4.76 -6.33 -3.71
C ILE A 63 -4.76 -7.31 -4.88
N GLY A 64 -3.57 -7.76 -5.26
CA GLY A 64 -3.36 -8.70 -6.36
C GLY A 64 -3.54 -8.13 -7.77
N VAL A 65 -3.86 -6.84 -7.89
CA VAL A 65 -4.07 -6.14 -9.18
C VAL A 65 -3.13 -4.96 -9.26
N GLY A 66 -1.96 -5.18 -9.81
CA GLY A 66 -0.96 -4.14 -10.09
C GLY A 66 -0.97 -3.66 -11.54
N GLY A 67 0.03 -2.86 -11.92
CA GLY A 67 0.14 -2.30 -13.27
C GLY A 67 0.11 -3.35 -14.39
N ARG A 68 0.63 -4.56 -14.14
CA ARG A 68 0.57 -5.69 -15.08
C ARG A 68 -0.86 -6.14 -15.36
N GLU A 69 -1.66 -6.36 -14.32
CA GLU A 69 -3.06 -6.78 -14.42
C GLU A 69 -3.91 -5.68 -15.05
N ILE A 70 -3.67 -4.42 -14.66
CA ILE A 70 -4.29 -3.24 -15.30
C ILE A 70 -3.97 -3.23 -16.79
N GLY A 71 -2.72 -3.48 -17.19
CA GLY A 71 -2.33 -3.57 -18.59
C GLY A 71 -3.08 -4.67 -19.36
N PHE A 72 -3.23 -5.86 -18.78
CA PHE A 72 -3.98 -6.95 -19.39
C PHE A 72 -5.47 -6.60 -19.58
N MET A 73 -6.07 -5.95 -18.60
CA MET A 73 -7.47 -5.51 -18.65
C MET A 73 -7.67 -4.37 -19.64
N PHE A 74 -6.78 -3.38 -19.64
CA PHE A 74 -6.82 -2.26 -20.58
C PHE A 74 -6.68 -2.74 -22.04
N GLY A 75 -5.71 -3.62 -22.33
CA GLY A 75 -5.53 -4.19 -23.64
C GLY A 75 -6.77 -4.95 -24.15
N GLN A 76 -7.45 -5.68 -23.27
CA GLN A 76 -8.69 -6.37 -23.61
C GLN A 76 -9.85 -5.40 -23.82
N TYR A 77 -10.00 -4.38 -22.97
CA TYR A 77 -11.00 -3.33 -23.14
C TYR A 77 -10.84 -2.65 -24.52
N LYS A 78 -9.61 -2.19 -24.82
CA LYS A 78 -9.29 -1.58 -26.12
C LYS A 78 -9.61 -2.52 -27.29
N ARG A 79 -9.31 -3.81 -27.16
CA ARG A 79 -9.60 -4.81 -28.19
C ARG A 79 -11.09 -4.98 -28.46
N ILE A 80 -11.92 -4.94 -27.41
CA ILE A 80 -13.38 -5.12 -27.53
C ILE A 80 -14.05 -3.87 -28.05
N THR A 81 -13.69 -2.71 -27.49
CA THR A 81 -14.39 -1.44 -27.77
C THR A 81 -13.79 -0.67 -28.94
N ASN A 82 -12.56 -1.00 -29.36
CA ASN A 82 -11.75 -0.24 -30.32
C ASN A 82 -11.51 1.22 -29.91
N HIS A 83 -11.52 1.50 -28.57
CA HIS A 83 -11.27 2.83 -28.03
C HIS A 83 -10.03 2.85 -27.14
N PHE A 84 -9.25 3.92 -27.25
CA PHE A 84 -8.15 4.23 -26.34
C PHE A 84 -8.61 5.37 -25.42
N THR A 85 -9.15 5.00 -24.25
CA THR A 85 -9.80 5.93 -23.33
C THR A 85 -9.24 5.80 -21.91
N GLY A 86 -9.60 6.72 -21.02
CA GLY A 86 -9.22 6.75 -19.62
C GLY A 86 -9.96 5.74 -18.71
N VAL A 87 -10.33 4.58 -19.23
CA VAL A 87 -11.22 3.61 -18.56
C VAL A 87 -10.66 2.94 -17.28
N LEU A 88 -9.37 2.97 -17.07
CA LEU A 88 -8.69 2.39 -15.91
C LEU A 88 -7.69 3.38 -15.34
N THR A 89 -7.38 3.31 -14.04
CA THR A 89 -6.27 4.05 -13.44
C THR A 89 -5.17 3.10 -12.95
N GLY A 90 -3.97 3.64 -12.74
CA GLY A 90 -2.77 2.84 -12.48
C GLY A 90 -2.16 2.27 -13.76
N LYS A 91 -2.42 2.94 -14.89
CA LYS A 91 -1.87 2.61 -16.19
C LYS A 91 -0.37 2.94 -16.28
N GLY A 92 0.34 2.29 -17.21
CA GLY A 92 1.69 2.71 -17.60
C GLY A 92 1.68 4.09 -18.27
N LEU A 93 2.78 4.81 -18.15
CA LEU A 93 2.90 6.18 -18.71
C LEU A 93 2.69 6.21 -20.21
N GLU A 94 3.11 5.16 -20.92
CA GLU A 94 3.04 5.04 -22.38
C GLU A 94 1.60 4.90 -22.91
N TRP A 95 0.64 4.66 -22.02
CA TRP A 95 -0.76 4.42 -22.39
C TRP A 95 -1.77 5.12 -21.49
N GLY A 96 -1.40 6.33 -21.02
CA GLY A 96 -2.29 7.27 -20.35
C GLY A 96 -2.24 7.24 -18.83
N GLY A 97 -1.20 6.65 -18.23
CA GLY A 97 -0.97 6.68 -16.79
C GLY A 97 -0.40 8.00 -16.29
N SER A 98 -0.51 8.25 -14.99
CA SER A 98 0.07 9.40 -14.30
C SER A 98 1.33 9.04 -13.54
N LEU A 99 2.26 10.01 -13.47
CA LEU A 99 3.42 9.95 -12.58
C LEU A 99 2.97 9.78 -11.12
N ILE A 100 3.82 9.15 -10.31
CA ILE A 100 3.66 8.99 -8.84
C ILE A 100 2.46 8.11 -8.45
N ARG A 101 1.68 7.56 -9.40
CA ARG A 101 0.53 6.71 -9.03
C ARG A 101 0.95 5.47 -8.24
N THR A 102 2.07 4.87 -8.60
CA THR A 102 2.61 3.67 -7.94
C THR A 102 3.03 3.96 -6.50
N GLU A 103 3.65 5.09 -6.27
CA GLU A 103 4.21 5.52 -4.98
C GLU A 103 3.14 6.11 -4.05
N ALA A 104 2.07 6.64 -4.63
CA ALA A 104 1.14 7.57 -3.99
C ALA A 104 0.51 7.07 -2.69
N THR A 105 0.22 5.77 -2.57
CA THR A 105 -0.37 5.23 -1.34
C THR A 105 0.64 5.22 -0.20
N GLY A 106 1.84 4.71 -0.43
CA GLY A 106 2.92 4.69 0.56
C GLY A 106 3.39 6.08 0.93
N TYR A 107 3.62 6.93 -0.06
CA TYR A 107 4.00 8.33 0.15
C TYR A 107 2.92 9.10 0.92
N GLY A 108 1.66 8.93 0.55
CA GLY A 108 0.53 9.58 1.21
C GLY A 108 0.43 9.21 2.69
N ALA A 109 0.62 7.94 3.04
CA ALA A 109 0.63 7.47 4.43
C ALA A 109 1.75 8.13 5.24
N VAL A 110 2.92 8.35 4.65
CA VAL A 110 4.05 9.02 5.31
C VAL A 110 3.86 10.54 5.37
N TYR A 111 3.32 11.17 4.33
CA TYR A 111 2.98 12.60 4.41
C TYR A 111 1.90 12.88 5.44
N PHE A 112 0.90 12.00 5.57
CA PHE A 112 -0.09 12.11 6.62
C PHE A 112 0.56 12.01 7.99
N LEU A 113 1.45 11.03 8.20
CA LEU A 113 2.23 10.86 9.42
C LEU A 113 3.06 12.11 9.74
N ALA A 114 3.78 12.66 8.76
CA ALA A 114 4.59 13.86 8.94
C ALA A 114 3.75 15.07 9.36
N ASN A 115 2.60 15.28 8.70
CA ASN A 115 1.67 16.34 9.09
C ASN A 115 1.08 16.12 10.49
N MET A 116 0.80 14.87 10.86
CA MET A 116 0.30 14.53 12.19
C MET A 116 1.36 14.80 13.27
N LEU A 117 2.62 14.43 13.02
CA LEU A 117 3.76 14.75 13.90
C LEU A 117 3.95 16.27 14.06
N ALA A 118 3.84 17.02 12.96
CA ALA A 118 3.97 18.48 12.97
C ALA A 118 2.95 19.18 13.89
N THR A 119 1.77 18.59 14.13
CA THR A 119 0.79 19.11 15.11
C THR A 119 1.32 19.11 16.55
N LYS A 120 2.40 18.37 16.81
CA LYS A 120 3.08 18.27 18.09
C LYS A 120 4.48 18.90 18.07
N ASN A 121 4.81 19.65 17.02
CA ASN A 121 6.13 20.18 16.75
C ASN A 121 7.22 19.09 16.66
N GLU A 122 6.84 17.93 16.11
CA GLU A 122 7.69 16.78 15.87
C GLU A 122 7.86 16.60 14.36
N ASP A 123 8.93 15.92 13.94
CA ASP A 123 9.18 15.51 12.55
C ASP A 123 9.71 14.06 12.49
N LEU A 124 10.08 13.61 11.30
CA LEU A 124 10.60 12.27 11.08
C LEU A 124 12.13 12.16 11.18
N VAL A 125 12.84 13.29 11.28
CA VAL A 125 14.30 13.29 11.30
C VAL A 125 14.82 12.53 12.54
N GLY A 126 15.63 11.50 12.30
CA GLY A 126 16.22 10.66 13.35
C GLY A 126 15.25 9.68 14.04
N LYS A 127 13.95 9.69 13.69
CA LYS A 127 12.99 8.74 14.27
C LYS A 127 13.10 7.35 13.61
N THR A 128 12.87 6.34 14.43
CA THR A 128 12.83 4.95 14.00
C THR A 128 11.42 4.52 13.59
N ALA A 129 11.30 3.82 12.50
CA ALA A 129 10.04 3.34 11.95
C ALA A 129 10.01 1.81 11.83
N VAL A 130 8.91 1.21 12.29
CA VAL A 130 8.57 -0.19 12.04
C VAL A 130 7.48 -0.25 10.98
N ILE A 131 7.72 -0.99 9.91
CA ILE A 131 6.81 -1.15 8.77
C ILE A 131 6.53 -2.63 8.56
N SER A 132 5.25 -3.00 8.41
CA SER A 132 4.86 -4.32 7.94
C SER A 132 4.63 -4.34 6.42
N GLY A 133 4.72 -5.53 5.83
CA GLY A 133 4.64 -5.70 4.38
C GLY A 133 5.98 -5.52 3.68
N SER A 134 6.03 -5.90 2.42
CA SER A 134 7.14 -5.70 1.48
C SER A 134 6.63 -5.50 0.05
N GLY A 135 5.35 -5.20 -0.06
CA GLY A 135 4.69 -4.84 -1.32
C GLY A 135 4.83 -3.36 -1.65
N ASN A 136 4.06 -2.92 -2.63
CA ASN A 136 4.10 -1.55 -3.16
C ASN A 136 3.96 -0.47 -2.06
N VAL A 137 2.95 -0.59 -1.19
CA VAL A 137 2.70 0.41 -0.14
C VAL A 137 3.86 0.47 0.85
N ALA A 138 4.31 -0.69 1.35
CA ALA A 138 5.36 -0.79 2.36
C ALA A 138 6.71 -0.25 1.84
N THR A 139 7.12 -0.63 0.62
CA THR A 139 8.41 -0.21 0.06
C THR A 139 8.44 1.29 -0.24
N HIS A 140 7.34 1.88 -0.73
CA HIS A 140 7.30 3.33 -0.94
C HIS A 140 7.11 4.11 0.36
N ALA A 141 6.42 3.57 1.37
CA ALA A 141 6.43 4.16 2.71
C ALA A 141 7.84 4.17 3.30
N ALA A 142 8.57 3.05 3.21
CA ALA A 142 9.96 2.97 3.65
C ALA A 142 10.86 4.01 2.95
N GLU A 143 10.75 4.10 1.63
CA GLU A 143 11.48 5.08 0.82
C GLU A 143 11.20 6.51 1.27
N LYS A 144 9.94 6.87 1.48
CA LYS A 144 9.57 8.22 1.90
C LYS A 144 10.02 8.53 3.32
N ILE A 145 9.98 7.57 4.26
CA ILE A 145 10.54 7.73 5.61
C ILE A 145 12.03 8.04 5.54
N VAL A 146 12.80 7.28 4.73
CA VAL A 146 14.24 7.50 4.54
C VAL A 146 14.51 8.88 3.92
N GLN A 147 13.75 9.28 2.91
CA GLN A 147 13.87 10.61 2.27
C GLN A 147 13.61 11.76 3.25
N LEU A 148 12.74 11.55 4.24
CA LEU A 148 12.44 12.55 5.27
C LEU A 148 13.34 12.43 6.52
N GLY A 149 14.44 11.67 6.44
CA GLY A 149 15.46 11.57 7.48
C GLY A 149 15.14 10.56 8.60
N GLY A 150 14.11 9.75 8.46
CA GLY A 150 13.80 8.66 9.38
C GLY A 150 14.57 7.39 9.06
N LYS A 151 14.57 6.44 10.00
CA LYS A 151 15.26 5.15 9.93
C LYS A 151 14.27 4.01 9.95
N VAL A 152 14.15 3.27 8.86
CA VAL A 152 13.28 2.09 8.76
C VAL A 152 14.00 0.86 9.30
N LEU A 153 13.37 0.12 10.23
CA LEU A 153 13.97 -1.03 10.90
C LEU A 153 13.44 -2.37 10.39
N THR A 154 12.22 -2.42 9.84
CA THR A 154 11.57 -3.69 9.49
C THR A 154 10.83 -3.62 8.17
N LEU A 155 10.75 -4.75 7.49
CA LEU A 155 9.76 -5.08 6.46
C LEU A 155 9.31 -6.53 6.70
N SER A 156 8.14 -6.91 6.19
CA SER A 156 7.60 -8.25 6.43
C SER A 156 6.89 -8.84 5.21
N ASP A 157 6.68 -10.14 5.25
CA ASP A 157 5.71 -10.82 4.39
C ASP A 157 5.01 -11.94 5.17
N SER A 158 4.22 -12.79 4.50
CA SER A 158 3.48 -13.88 5.17
C SER A 158 4.37 -14.97 5.79
N GLY A 159 5.68 -14.93 5.63
CA GLY A 159 6.64 -15.84 6.26
C GLY A 159 7.20 -15.30 7.58
N GLY A 160 7.13 -14.00 7.80
CA GLY A 160 7.71 -13.33 8.96
C GLY A 160 8.21 -11.93 8.63
N PHE A 161 9.10 -11.42 9.46
CA PHE A 161 9.68 -10.08 9.24
C PHE A 161 11.20 -10.08 9.33
N ILE A 162 11.82 -9.15 8.62
CA ILE A 162 13.23 -8.81 8.80
C ILE A 162 13.38 -7.65 9.77
N HIS A 163 14.39 -7.73 10.63
CA HIS A 163 14.84 -6.63 11.47
C HIS A 163 16.28 -6.27 11.10
N ASP A 164 16.46 -5.06 10.64
CA ASP A 164 17.76 -4.49 10.28
C ASP A 164 18.07 -3.33 11.24
N PRO A 165 18.87 -3.55 12.27
CA PRO A 165 19.17 -2.53 13.29
C PRO A 165 20.01 -1.37 12.73
N ASP A 166 20.73 -1.58 11.63
CA ASP A 166 21.49 -0.52 10.95
C ASP A 166 20.59 0.38 10.07
N GLY A 167 19.38 -0.08 9.80
CA GLY A 167 18.38 0.59 8.99
C GLY A 167 18.34 0.10 7.55
N ILE A 168 17.15 0.11 7.00
CA ILE A 168 16.87 -0.23 5.61
C ILE A 168 17.05 1.04 4.75
N THR A 169 18.20 1.16 4.10
CA THR A 169 18.56 2.30 3.25
C THR A 169 17.84 2.26 1.90
N GLN A 170 17.97 3.33 1.10
CA GLN A 170 17.39 3.37 -0.26
C GLN A 170 17.87 2.19 -1.12
N GLU A 171 19.16 1.88 -1.10
CA GLU A 171 19.72 0.73 -1.83
C GLU A 171 19.06 -0.60 -1.44
N LYS A 172 18.86 -0.81 -0.14
CA LYS A 172 18.20 -2.00 0.39
C LYS A 172 16.72 -2.05 0.00
N ILE A 173 16.03 -0.90 -0.02
CA ILE A 173 14.64 -0.79 -0.51
C ILE A 173 14.56 -1.14 -2.00
N ASP A 174 15.47 -0.66 -2.82
CA ASP A 174 15.50 -0.93 -4.26
C ASP A 174 15.76 -2.42 -4.53
N TRP A 175 16.63 -3.04 -3.74
CA TRP A 175 16.81 -4.48 -3.77
C TRP A 175 15.49 -5.22 -3.45
N VAL A 176 14.77 -4.83 -2.38
CA VAL A 176 13.48 -5.43 -2.01
C VAL A 176 12.47 -5.26 -3.14
N LYS A 177 12.33 -4.05 -3.72
CA LYS A 177 11.44 -3.80 -4.85
C LYS A 177 11.74 -4.74 -6.01
N THR A 178 12.99 -4.86 -6.41
CA THR A 178 13.45 -5.74 -7.49
C THR A 178 13.18 -7.20 -7.16
N HIS A 179 13.53 -7.62 -5.95
CA HIS A 179 13.39 -8.99 -5.49
C HIS A 179 11.91 -9.44 -5.46
N LYS A 180 11.01 -8.58 -4.96
CA LYS A 180 9.57 -8.86 -4.90
C LYS A 180 8.90 -8.81 -6.27
N THR A 181 9.28 -7.86 -7.13
CA THR A 181 8.61 -7.62 -8.42
C THR A 181 9.08 -8.59 -9.49
N HIS A 182 10.39 -8.79 -9.63
CA HIS A 182 10.95 -9.59 -10.71
C HIS A 182 11.19 -11.05 -10.32
N ARG A 183 11.76 -11.29 -9.14
CA ARG A 183 12.09 -12.65 -8.68
C ARG A 183 10.93 -13.30 -7.93
N ARG A 184 9.95 -12.52 -7.44
CA ARG A 184 8.83 -12.98 -6.57
C ARG A 184 9.33 -13.72 -5.33
N GLY A 185 10.54 -13.33 -4.85
CA GLY A 185 11.19 -13.93 -3.71
C GLY A 185 10.54 -13.62 -2.38
N ARG A 186 11.01 -14.30 -1.33
CA ARG A 186 10.55 -14.09 0.04
C ARG A 186 11.43 -13.05 0.73
N ILE A 187 10.87 -12.36 1.72
CA ILE A 187 11.63 -11.30 2.42
C ILE A 187 12.79 -11.87 3.24
N GLU A 188 12.75 -13.15 3.63
CA GLU A 188 13.82 -13.81 4.36
C GLU A 188 15.16 -13.80 3.62
N GLU A 189 15.12 -13.85 2.28
CA GLU A 189 16.31 -13.82 1.41
C GLU A 189 17.09 -12.49 1.51
N TYR A 190 16.48 -11.45 2.08
CA TYR A 190 17.16 -10.20 2.42
C TYR A 190 18.36 -10.42 3.37
N CYS A 191 18.23 -11.34 4.32
CA CYS A 191 19.30 -11.65 5.28
C CYS A 191 20.48 -12.41 4.67
N ASP A 192 20.31 -13.01 3.50
CA ASP A 192 21.41 -13.59 2.72
C ASP A 192 22.28 -12.52 2.08
N GLU A 193 21.66 -11.45 1.60
CA GLU A 193 22.30 -10.31 0.94
C GLU A 193 22.88 -9.32 1.94
N PHE A 194 22.12 -8.93 2.94
CA PHE A 194 22.49 -7.89 3.91
C PHE A 194 22.79 -8.50 5.28
N LYS A 195 24.10 -8.70 5.55
CA LYS A 195 24.56 -9.24 6.83
C LYS A 195 24.33 -8.22 7.96
N GLY A 196 23.91 -8.70 9.13
CA GLY A 196 23.50 -7.86 10.26
C GLY A 196 21.98 -7.76 10.44
N ALA A 197 21.21 -7.97 9.39
CA ALA A 197 19.77 -8.15 9.49
C ALA A 197 19.42 -9.56 9.99
N THR A 198 18.30 -9.69 10.68
CA THR A 198 17.79 -10.98 11.19
C THR A 198 16.36 -11.22 10.69
N PHE A 199 16.06 -12.47 10.35
CA PHE A 199 14.71 -12.88 9.98
C PHE A 199 14.01 -13.56 11.16
N HIS A 200 12.78 -13.15 11.41
CA HIS A 200 11.93 -13.67 12.49
C HIS A 200 10.74 -14.42 11.89
N ALA A 201 10.90 -15.71 11.69
CA ALA A 201 9.90 -16.57 11.07
C ALA A 201 8.58 -16.60 11.86
N GLY A 202 7.46 -16.45 11.16
CA GLY A 202 6.11 -16.55 11.71
C GLY A 202 5.73 -15.44 12.71
N LYS A 203 6.53 -14.37 12.82
CA LYS A 203 6.28 -13.27 13.76
C LYS A 203 5.90 -11.98 13.02
N THR A 204 5.22 -11.09 13.75
CA THR A 204 4.94 -9.71 13.35
C THR A 204 6.00 -8.74 13.89
N PRO A 205 6.23 -7.58 13.26
CA PRO A 205 7.31 -6.67 13.66
C PRO A 205 6.98 -5.78 14.88
N TRP A 206 5.78 -5.86 15.44
CA TRP A 206 5.25 -4.90 16.41
C TRP A 206 5.95 -4.91 17.78
N GLY A 207 6.73 -5.95 18.06
CA GLY A 207 7.58 -6.01 19.27
C GLY A 207 8.90 -5.24 19.15
N VAL A 208 9.28 -4.79 17.95
CA VAL A 208 10.51 -3.99 17.76
C VAL A 208 10.27 -2.56 18.26
N LYS A 209 11.21 -2.06 19.09
CA LYS A 209 11.13 -0.69 19.59
C LYS A 209 11.23 0.32 18.45
N CYS A 210 10.28 1.27 18.41
CA CYS A 210 10.23 2.31 17.40
C CYS A 210 9.52 3.57 17.89
N ASP A 211 9.74 4.67 17.19
CA ASP A 211 9.02 5.92 17.40
C ASP A 211 7.70 5.94 16.66
N VAL A 212 7.67 5.39 15.44
CA VAL A 212 6.48 5.37 14.58
C VAL A 212 6.25 3.98 13.96
N ALA A 213 4.98 3.61 13.76
CA ALA A 213 4.60 2.34 13.16
C ALA A 213 3.68 2.54 11.95
N LEU A 214 3.97 1.81 10.86
CA LEU A 214 3.18 1.86 9.62
C LEU A 214 2.76 0.43 9.23
N PRO A 215 1.55 0.01 9.62
CA PRO A 215 1.00 -1.25 9.12
C PRO A 215 0.60 -1.13 7.64
N CYS A 216 1.35 -1.81 6.77
CA CYS A 216 1.27 -1.69 5.32
C CYS A 216 1.05 -3.03 4.59
N ALA A 217 0.71 -4.11 5.29
CA ALA A 217 0.54 -5.43 4.69
C ALA A 217 -0.93 -5.76 4.43
N THR A 218 -1.66 -6.19 5.46
CA THR A 218 -3.02 -6.73 5.29
C THR A 218 -3.98 -6.28 6.39
N GLN A 219 -5.27 -6.56 6.18
CA GLN A 219 -6.31 -6.33 7.18
C GLN A 219 -6.03 -7.15 8.45
N ASN A 220 -6.34 -6.55 9.61
CA ASN A 220 -6.26 -7.20 10.93
C ASN A 220 -4.88 -7.83 11.23
N GLU A 221 -3.81 -7.21 10.77
CA GLU A 221 -2.44 -7.66 11.04
C GLU A 221 -1.86 -7.13 12.35
N LEU A 222 -2.47 -6.09 12.93
CA LEU A 222 -2.10 -5.47 14.18
C LEU A 222 -3.24 -5.65 15.19
N LEU A 223 -3.01 -6.51 16.16
CA LEU A 223 -4.01 -6.89 17.16
C LEU A 223 -3.87 -6.05 18.44
N GLY A 224 -4.82 -6.18 19.38
CA GLY A 224 -4.78 -5.45 20.65
C GLY A 224 -3.48 -5.66 21.42
N GLU A 225 -2.94 -6.88 21.47
CA GLU A 225 -1.67 -7.15 22.16
C GLU A 225 -0.47 -6.51 21.45
N ASP A 226 -0.48 -6.48 20.12
CA ASP A 226 0.54 -5.77 19.34
C ASP A 226 0.50 -4.27 19.62
N ALA A 227 -0.70 -3.70 19.70
CA ALA A 227 -0.89 -2.29 20.04
C ALA A 227 -0.36 -1.96 21.44
N LYS A 228 -0.60 -2.83 22.43
CA LYS A 228 -0.05 -2.69 23.80
C LYS A 228 1.48 -2.72 23.77
N MET A 229 2.08 -3.62 22.98
CA MET A 229 3.54 -3.67 22.83
C MET A 229 4.10 -2.39 22.22
N LEU A 230 3.50 -1.88 21.15
CA LEU A 230 3.92 -0.61 20.53
C LEU A 230 3.88 0.55 21.51
N VAL A 231 2.78 0.68 22.27
CA VAL A 231 2.64 1.72 23.31
C VAL A 231 3.70 1.56 24.40
N ALA A 232 3.89 0.34 24.91
CA ALA A 232 4.89 0.06 25.96
C ALA A 232 6.32 0.32 25.49
N ASN A 233 6.61 0.13 24.20
CA ASN A 233 7.90 0.40 23.57
C ASN A 233 8.13 1.89 23.26
N GLY A 234 7.16 2.76 23.53
CA GLY A 234 7.27 4.21 23.34
C GLY A 234 6.90 4.71 21.95
N CYS A 235 6.16 3.94 21.17
CA CYS A 235 5.63 4.40 19.88
C CYS A 235 4.71 5.62 20.09
N ILE A 236 4.97 6.70 19.38
CA ILE A 236 4.25 7.98 19.49
C ILE A 236 3.18 8.17 18.42
N ALA A 237 3.31 7.47 17.29
CA ALA A 237 2.37 7.62 16.18
C ALA A 237 2.23 6.31 15.36
N VAL A 238 1.00 6.03 14.92
CA VAL A 238 0.67 4.95 13.99
C VAL A 238 -0.03 5.54 12.77
N SER A 239 0.45 5.22 11.57
CA SER A 239 -0.19 5.62 10.31
C SER A 239 -0.45 4.40 9.43
N GLU A 240 -1.71 4.08 9.19
CA GLU A 240 -2.10 2.90 8.45
C GLU A 240 -1.90 3.06 6.94
N GLY A 241 -0.99 2.29 6.36
CA GLY A 241 -0.82 2.20 4.91
C GLY A 241 -1.75 1.19 4.26
N ALA A 242 -2.08 0.11 4.96
CA ALA A 242 -3.07 -0.88 4.53
C ALA A 242 -4.52 -0.45 4.86
N ASN A 243 -5.49 -1.18 4.32
CA ASN A 243 -6.89 -0.96 4.65
C ASN A 243 -7.25 -1.75 5.92
N MET A 244 -7.65 -1.06 6.97
CA MET A 244 -8.08 -1.64 8.26
C MET A 244 -7.06 -2.66 8.83
N PRO A 245 -5.77 -2.34 8.92
CA PRO A 245 -4.77 -3.27 9.43
C PRO A 245 -4.87 -3.47 10.93
N THR A 246 -5.30 -2.45 11.68
CA THR A 246 -5.48 -2.52 13.14
C THR A 246 -6.89 -3.00 13.47
N ASN A 247 -7.01 -4.02 14.30
CA ASN A 247 -8.31 -4.47 14.80
C ASN A 247 -8.91 -3.45 15.78
N LEU A 248 -10.21 -3.57 16.09
CA LEU A 248 -10.92 -2.62 16.94
C LEU A 248 -10.30 -2.50 18.34
N GLU A 249 -9.83 -3.60 18.91
CA GLU A 249 -9.16 -3.60 20.22
C GLU A 249 -7.87 -2.76 20.17
N GLY A 250 -7.05 -2.93 19.13
CA GLY A 250 -5.82 -2.15 18.94
C GLY A 250 -6.12 -0.66 18.77
N VAL A 251 -7.19 -0.30 18.04
CA VAL A 251 -7.62 1.11 17.93
C VAL A 251 -7.98 1.69 19.31
N HIS A 252 -8.69 0.93 20.15
CA HIS A 252 -9.00 1.39 21.52
C HIS A 252 -7.72 1.58 22.33
N VAL A 253 -6.77 0.65 22.28
CA VAL A 253 -5.47 0.79 22.98
C VAL A 253 -4.76 2.08 22.58
N PHE A 254 -4.69 2.38 21.28
CA PHE A 254 -4.04 3.61 20.80
C PHE A 254 -4.77 4.88 21.28
N LYS A 255 -6.10 4.88 21.25
CA LYS A 255 -6.91 6.02 21.71
C LYS A 255 -6.76 6.24 23.24
N ASP A 256 -6.80 5.18 24.02
CA ASP A 256 -6.67 5.25 25.49
C ASP A 256 -5.27 5.72 25.91
N ALA A 257 -4.23 5.26 25.18
CA ALA A 257 -2.85 5.71 25.36
C ALA A 257 -2.59 7.12 24.81
N LYS A 258 -3.56 7.73 24.09
CA LYS A 258 -3.48 9.06 23.48
C LYS A 258 -2.30 9.23 22.51
N ILE A 259 -1.85 8.15 21.86
CA ILE A 259 -0.88 8.26 20.79
C ILE A 259 -1.59 8.73 19.49
N MET A 260 -0.83 9.31 18.60
CA MET A 260 -1.36 9.76 17.32
C MET A 260 -1.70 8.55 16.45
N PHE A 261 -2.94 8.46 16.00
CA PHE A 261 -3.43 7.35 15.18
C PHE A 261 -4.15 7.84 13.92
N ALA A 262 -3.63 7.46 12.76
CA ALA A 262 -4.19 7.78 11.46
C ALA A 262 -4.82 6.52 10.84
N PRO A 263 -6.17 6.45 10.75
CA PRO A 263 -6.85 5.31 10.14
C PRO A 263 -6.62 5.25 8.63
N GLY A 264 -6.53 4.04 8.06
CA GLY A 264 -6.18 3.79 6.67
C GLY A 264 -7.02 4.58 5.65
N LYS A 265 -8.33 4.72 5.89
CA LYS A 265 -9.21 5.51 5.02
C LYS A 265 -8.80 6.99 4.86
N ALA A 266 -8.03 7.53 5.81
CA ALA A 266 -7.46 8.88 5.73
C ALA A 266 -6.00 8.82 5.25
N SER A 267 -5.15 8.07 5.94
CA SER A 267 -3.71 8.07 5.71
C SER A 267 -3.31 7.48 4.36
N ASN A 268 -4.00 6.46 3.86
CA ASN A 268 -3.65 5.82 2.60
C ASN A 268 -4.43 6.36 1.37
N ALA A 269 -5.13 7.48 1.51
CA ALA A 269 -5.91 8.09 0.43
C ALA A 269 -5.07 8.69 -0.71
N GLY A 270 -3.75 8.79 -0.56
CA GLY A 270 -2.85 9.30 -1.60
C GLY A 270 -2.99 8.56 -2.94
N GLY A 271 -3.13 7.24 -2.90
CA GLY A 271 -3.31 6.44 -4.11
C GLY A 271 -4.58 6.80 -4.89
N VAL A 272 -5.70 6.96 -4.22
CA VAL A 272 -6.95 7.33 -4.88
C VAL A 272 -6.97 8.81 -5.29
N ALA A 273 -6.28 9.68 -4.57
CA ALA A 273 -6.12 11.08 -4.98
C ALA A 273 -5.41 11.17 -6.35
N VAL A 274 -4.29 10.47 -6.50
CA VAL A 274 -3.57 10.43 -7.79
C VAL A 274 -4.38 9.70 -8.86
N SER A 275 -5.19 8.69 -8.50
CA SER A 275 -6.12 8.07 -9.46
C SER A 275 -7.14 9.08 -9.99
N GLY A 276 -7.69 9.95 -9.15
CA GLY A 276 -8.58 11.01 -9.59
C GLY A 276 -7.90 12.05 -10.48
N LEU A 277 -6.65 12.38 -10.20
CA LEU A 277 -5.84 13.23 -11.08
C LEU A 277 -5.56 12.55 -12.43
N GLU A 278 -5.31 11.25 -12.45
CA GLU A 278 -5.16 10.47 -13.67
C GLU A 278 -6.46 10.48 -14.51
N MET A 279 -7.63 10.36 -13.86
CA MET A 279 -8.92 10.50 -14.54
C MET A 279 -9.06 11.88 -15.17
N SER A 280 -8.77 12.96 -14.45
CA SER A 280 -8.78 14.33 -14.99
C SER A 280 -7.84 14.49 -16.17
N GLN A 281 -6.60 14.01 -16.03
CA GLN A 281 -5.59 14.03 -17.12
C GLN A 281 -6.08 13.30 -18.37
N ASN A 282 -6.87 12.22 -18.23
CA ASN A 282 -7.37 11.42 -19.34
C ASN A 282 -8.68 11.98 -19.94
N SER A 283 -9.25 13.01 -19.33
CA SER A 283 -10.49 13.66 -19.80
C SER A 283 -10.23 14.94 -20.59
N GLU A 284 -8.98 15.35 -20.70
CA GLU A 284 -8.50 16.47 -21.53
C GLU A 284 -8.13 15.98 -22.94
#